data_57fb0706ff2b7bb7ce8e2521e08c03cf
#
_entry.id   57fb0706ff2b7bb7ce8e2521e08c03cf
#
_cell.length_a   1.000
_cell.length_b   1.000
_cell.length_c   1.000
_cell.angle_alpha   90.00
_cell.angle_beta   90.00
_cell.angle_gamma   90.00
#
_symmetry.space_group_name_H-M   'P 1'
#
loop_
_entity.id
_entity.type
_entity.pdbx_description
1 polymer ?
#
loop_
_entity_poly.entity_id
_entity_poly.type
_entity_poly.pdbx_seq_one_letter_code
_entity_poly.pdbx_strand_id
1 'polypeptide(L)'
;MKLHELQPAIGSTTAPKRLGRGVGSQLGKTSGKGHKGAKARSGGGKRPGFEGGQMPLTRRIPKRGFTNIYSKEYAIVNVSDLNVFEDGMTVTVETLIDAGLIKKVLDGVKVLGGGELTKKLTVSVDKVTESAKQKIEAIGGKVEVK
;
A
#
# COMPACT_ATOMS: atom_id res chain seq x y z
N MET A 1 -7.65 19.96 25.22
CA MET A 1 -8.46 19.99 23.97
C MET A 1 -9.90 19.66 24.37
N LYS A 2 -10.86 20.56 24.09
CA LYS A 2 -12.28 20.33 24.37
C LYS A 2 -12.96 19.80 23.11
N LEU A 3 -14.08 19.04 23.23
CA LEU A 3 -14.77 18.42 22.07
C LEU A 3 -15.19 19.44 21.01
N HIS A 4 -15.55 20.66 21.39
CA HIS A 4 -15.95 21.71 20.44
C HIS A 4 -14.76 22.36 19.72
N GLU A 5 -13.52 22.10 20.14
CA GLU A 5 -12.27 22.56 19.50
C GLU A 5 -11.76 21.61 18.46
N LEU A 6 -12.35 20.40 18.35
CA LEU A 6 -11.97 19.41 17.35
C LEU A 6 -12.39 19.90 15.96
N GLN A 7 -11.40 20.19 15.13
CA GLN A 7 -11.59 20.59 13.75
C GLN A 7 -10.71 19.73 12.83
N PRO A 8 -11.18 19.41 11.63
CA PRO A 8 -10.33 18.74 10.65
C PRO A 8 -9.15 19.61 10.27
N ALA A 9 -8.04 19.04 9.88
CA ALA A 9 -6.86 19.76 9.42
C ALA A 9 -7.23 20.73 8.28
N ILE A 10 -6.61 21.90 8.25
CA ILE A 10 -6.85 22.93 7.22
C ILE A 10 -6.61 22.32 5.84
N GLY A 11 -7.59 22.44 4.94
CA GLY A 11 -7.53 21.88 3.58
C GLY A 11 -7.98 20.42 3.45
N SER A 12 -8.26 19.70 4.54
CA SER A 12 -8.76 18.31 4.50
C SER A 12 -10.23 18.22 4.07
N THR A 13 -10.99 19.28 4.23
CA THR A 13 -12.39 19.36 3.83
C THR A 13 -12.60 20.45 2.79
N THR A 14 -13.35 20.16 1.73
CA THR A 14 -13.74 21.11 0.71
C THR A 14 -15.25 21.26 0.67
N ALA A 15 -15.75 22.46 0.41
CA ALA A 15 -17.18 22.68 0.27
C ALA A 15 -17.75 21.88 -0.92
N PRO A 16 -18.94 21.23 -0.78
CA PRO A 16 -19.55 20.46 -1.84
C PRO A 16 -19.89 21.37 -3.03
N LYS A 17 -19.48 20.96 -4.23
CA LYS A 17 -19.82 21.67 -5.48
C LYS A 17 -21.26 21.34 -5.91
N ARG A 18 -22.09 22.37 -6.03
CA ARG A 18 -23.48 22.25 -6.52
C ARG A 18 -23.51 22.53 -8.02
N LEU A 19 -23.70 21.52 -8.84
CA LEU A 19 -23.73 21.61 -10.30
C LEU A 19 -25.11 22.03 -10.81
N GLY A 20 -25.19 22.74 -11.95
CA GLY A 20 -26.44 23.09 -12.60
C GLY A 20 -27.32 24.07 -11.81
N ARG A 21 -26.73 24.99 -11.03
CA ARG A 21 -27.44 25.97 -10.19
C ARG A 21 -27.19 27.42 -10.61
N GLY A 22 -27.41 27.70 -11.89
CA GLY A 22 -27.30 29.04 -12.46
C GLY A 22 -25.95 29.34 -13.09
N VAL A 23 -25.94 30.32 -14.01
CA VAL A 23 -24.75 30.69 -14.80
C VAL A 23 -23.70 31.36 -13.92
N GLY A 24 -24.11 32.16 -12.94
CA GLY A 24 -23.22 32.86 -12.02
C GLY A 24 -22.34 31.94 -11.15
N SER A 25 -22.72 30.67 -10.99
CA SER A 25 -21.91 29.67 -10.31
C SER A 25 -20.74 29.15 -11.14
N GLN A 26 -20.61 29.55 -12.40
CA GLN A 26 -19.69 29.02 -13.41
C GLN A 26 -19.88 27.53 -13.74
N LEU A 27 -20.75 26.83 -13.03
CA LEU A 27 -21.09 25.42 -13.22
C LEU A 27 -22.56 25.22 -13.63
N GLY A 28 -23.21 26.26 -14.18
CA GLY A 28 -24.63 26.28 -14.48
C GLY A 28 -25.01 25.43 -15.70
N LYS A 29 -24.77 25.94 -16.89
CA LYS A 29 -25.31 25.40 -18.17
C LYS A 29 -24.93 23.94 -18.42
N THR A 30 -23.66 23.62 -18.36
CA THR A 30 -23.11 22.29 -18.74
C THR A 30 -22.66 21.45 -17.54
N SER A 31 -22.77 21.99 -16.34
CA SER A 31 -22.36 21.30 -15.09
C SER A 31 -20.92 20.76 -15.12
N GLY A 32 -20.01 21.45 -15.81
CA GLY A 32 -18.62 21.03 -15.97
C GLY A 32 -18.38 19.89 -16.98
N LYS A 33 -19.43 19.41 -17.67
CA LYS A 33 -19.29 18.30 -18.64
C LYS A 33 -18.97 18.71 -20.07
N GLY A 34 -19.01 20.01 -20.37
CA GLY A 34 -18.86 20.52 -21.73
C GLY A 34 -20.10 20.31 -22.59
N HIS A 35 -20.00 20.48 -23.94
CA HIS A 35 -21.15 20.47 -24.82
C HIS A 35 -21.48 19.10 -25.43
N LYS A 36 -20.54 18.44 -26.07
CA LYS A 36 -20.73 17.18 -26.80
C LYS A 36 -19.72 16.12 -26.33
N GLY A 37 -19.98 14.87 -26.67
CA GLY A 37 -19.09 13.76 -26.39
C GLY A 37 -19.70 12.73 -25.45
N ALA A 38 -19.10 11.56 -25.39
CA ALA A 38 -19.59 10.42 -24.60
C ALA A 38 -19.66 10.71 -23.09
N LYS A 39 -18.71 11.49 -22.55
CA LYS A 39 -18.66 11.83 -21.12
C LYS A 39 -19.72 12.86 -20.69
N ALA A 40 -20.34 13.57 -21.64
CA ALA A 40 -21.37 14.56 -21.33
C ALA A 40 -22.77 13.97 -21.16
N ARG A 41 -22.98 12.73 -21.55
CA ARG A 41 -24.28 12.03 -21.47
C ARG A 41 -24.47 11.36 -20.12
N SER A 42 -25.74 11.06 -19.77
CA SER A 42 -26.06 10.23 -18.60
C SER A 42 -25.50 8.82 -18.80
N GLY A 43 -24.85 8.25 -17.77
CA GLY A 43 -24.18 6.97 -17.87
C GLY A 43 -23.01 6.92 -18.88
N GLY A 44 -22.70 8.06 -19.51
CA GLY A 44 -21.66 8.19 -20.52
C GLY A 44 -20.26 8.09 -19.93
N GLY A 45 -19.67 6.94 -20.01
CA GLY A 45 -18.26 6.69 -19.75
C GLY A 45 -17.76 5.64 -20.71
N LYS A 46 -16.58 5.84 -21.26
CA LYS A 46 -15.93 4.79 -22.05
C LYS A 46 -15.23 3.82 -21.09
N ARG A 47 -15.26 2.54 -21.42
CA ARG A 47 -14.54 1.51 -20.65
C ARG A 47 -13.04 1.86 -20.56
N PRO A 48 -12.37 1.53 -19.47
CA PRO A 48 -10.90 1.63 -19.40
C PRO A 48 -10.25 0.92 -20.58
N GLY A 49 -9.24 1.56 -21.19
CA GLY A 49 -8.55 1.01 -22.35
C GLY A 49 -9.25 1.18 -23.69
N PHE A 50 -10.38 1.92 -23.78
CA PHE A 50 -11.01 2.23 -25.06
C PHE A 50 -10.23 3.31 -25.82
N GLU A 51 -9.81 3.01 -27.05
CA GLU A 51 -8.96 3.86 -27.90
C GLU A 51 -9.71 4.37 -29.14
N GLY A 52 -10.98 4.78 -28.98
CA GLY A 52 -11.71 5.44 -30.06
C GLY A 52 -12.10 4.51 -31.25
N GLY A 53 -12.06 3.21 -31.08
CA GLY A 53 -12.30 2.22 -32.15
C GLY A 53 -11.03 1.54 -32.65
N GLN A 54 -9.86 2.11 -32.36
CA GLN A 54 -8.59 1.44 -32.58
C GLN A 54 -8.46 0.24 -31.63
N MET A 55 -7.81 -0.85 -32.09
CA MET A 55 -7.55 -2.01 -31.24
C MET A 55 -6.73 -1.59 -30.01
N PRO A 56 -7.21 -1.86 -28.80
CA PRO A 56 -6.52 -1.49 -27.56
C PRO A 56 -5.10 -2.03 -27.47
N LEU A 57 -4.19 -1.27 -26.87
CA LEU A 57 -2.78 -1.63 -26.75
C LEU A 57 -2.60 -3.02 -26.13
N THR A 58 -3.37 -3.34 -25.12
CA THR A 58 -3.35 -4.67 -24.45
C THR A 58 -3.63 -5.83 -25.39
N ARG A 59 -4.39 -5.61 -26.47
CA ARG A 59 -4.68 -6.62 -27.50
C ARG A 59 -3.67 -6.65 -28.65
N ARG A 60 -2.91 -5.56 -28.83
CA ARG A 60 -1.85 -5.48 -29.84
C ARG A 60 -0.53 -6.09 -29.38
N ILE A 61 -0.28 -6.06 -28.07
CA ILE A 61 0.93 -6.62 -27.48
C ILE A 61 0.83 -8.15 -27.46
N PRO A 62 1.87 -8.89 -27.87
CA PRO A 62 1.90 -10.35 -27.76
C PRO A 62 1.75 -10.79 -26.30
N LYS A 63 0.98 -11.84 -26.06
CA LYS A 63 0.91 -12.49 -24.75
C LYS A 63 2.24 -13.15 -24.43
N ARG A 64 2.76 -12.93 -23.23
CA ARG A 64 4.00 -13.57 -22.79
C ARG A 64 3.93 -13.94 -21.31
N GLY A 65 4.69 -14.93 -20.95
CA GLY A 65 4.81 -15.41 -19.58
C GLY A 65 3.65 -16.31 -19.16
N PHE A 66 3.76 -16.76 -17.95
CA PHE A 66 2.75 -17.55 -17.24
C PHE A 66 2.78 -17.24 -15.76
N THR A 67 1.72 -17.51 -15.06
CA THR A 67 1.65 -17.38 -13.59
C THR A 67 1.96 -18.73 -12.98
N ASN A 68 3.04 -18.81 -12.20
CA ASN A 68 3.35 -20.02 -11.44
C ASN A 68 2.38 -20.14 -10.24
N ILE A 69 1.51 -21.16 -10.30
CA ILE A 69 0.52 -21.42 -9.23
C ILE A 69 1.15 -21.96 -7.94
N TYR A 70 2.39 -22.46 -8.00
CA TYR A 70 3.16 -22.96 -6.86
C TYR A 70 4.17 -21.94 -6.32
N SER A 71 4.05 -20.68 -6.71
CA SER A 71 4.90 -19.61 -6.18
C SER A 71 4.64 -19.42 -4.69
N LYS A 72 5.72 -19.40 -3.91
CA LYS A 72 5.62 -19.09 -2.47
C LYS A 72 5.73 -17.59 -2.26
N GLU A 73 4.78 -17.03 -1.54
CA GLU A 73 4.75 -15.63 -1.15
C GLU A 73 4.99 -15.50 0.35
N TYR A 74 5.94 -14.66 0.74
CA TYR A 74 6.26 -14.40 2.14
C TYR A 74 5.79 -13.02 2.56
N ALA A 75 5.29 -12.90 3.79
CA ALA A 75 5.11 -11.61 4.42
C ALA A 75 6.49 -10.99 4.69
N ILE A 76 6.71 -9.77 4.20
CA ILE A 76 8.01 -9.10 4.26
C ILE A 76 8.01 -8.11 5.42
N VAL A 77 9.09 -8.13 6.22
CA VAL A 77 9.36 -7.18 7.29
C VAL A 77 10.80 -6.67 7.13
N ASN A 78 11.02 -5.36 7.25
CA ASN A 78 12.35 -4.80 7.22
C ASN A 78 12.98 -4.75 8.60
N VAL A 79 14.30 -4.75 8.65
CA VAL A 79 15.07 -4.63 9.91
C VAL A 79 14.74 -3.32 10.64
N SER A 80 14.49 -2.21 9.91
CA SER A 80 14.03 -0.94 10.49
C SER A 80 12.74 -1.05 11.30
N ASP A 81 11.82 -1.91 10.85
CA ASP A 81 10.49 -2.04 11.44
C ASP A 81 10.55 -2.77 12.78
N LEU A 82 11.60 -3.57 12.99
CA LEU A 82 11.85 -4.28 14.24
C LEU A 82 12.24 -3.35 15.41
N ASN A 83 12.58 -2.09 15.16
CA ASN A 83 12.87 -1.11 16.21
C ASN A 83 11.67 -0.76 17.11
N VAL A 84 10.46 -1.19 16.74
CA VAL A 84 9.26 -1.04 17.56
C VAL A 84 9.33 -1.90 18.82
N PHE A 85 10.02 -3.04 18.78
CA PHE A 85 10.13 -3.97 19.90
C PHE A 85 11.12 -3.49 20.95
N GLU A 86 10.99 -4.00 22.17
CA GLU A 86 11.90 -3.70 23.28
C GLU A 86 13.21 -4.48 23.15
N ASP A 87 14.25 -3.94 23.75
CA ASP A 87 15.58 -4.55 23.72
C ASP A 87 15.59 -5.91 24.44
N GLY A 88 16.18 -6.93 23.83
CA GLY A 88 16.23 -8.30 24.35
C GLY A 88 14.97 -9.14 24.07
N MET A 89 13.94 -8.60 23.42
CA MET A 89 12.71 -9.33 23.12
C MET A 89 12.93 -10.40 22.05
N THR A 90 12.19 -11.51 22.16
CA THR A 90 12.09 -12.53 21.11
C THR A 90 10.97 -12.18 20.15
N VAL A 91 11.33 -11.92 18.89
CA VAL A 91 10.40 -11.56 17.82
C VAL A 91 9.96 -12.84 17.11
N THR A 92 8.71 -13.21 17.29
CA THR A 92 8.04 -14.34 16.63
C THR A 92 7.01 -13.83 15.61
N VAL A 93 6.44 -14.72 14.81
CA VAL A 93 5.39 -14.38 13.86
C VAL A 93 4.18 -13.77 14.58
N GLU A 94 3.84 -14.26 15.76
CA GLU A 94 2.71 -13.78 16.57
C GLU A 94 2.95 -12.35 17.04
N THR A 95 4.13 -12.06 17.59
CA THR A 95 4.49 -10.70 18.03
C THR A 95 4.50 -9.68 16.88
N LEU A 96 4.84 -10.11 15.65
CA LEU A 96 4.77 -9.26 14.46
C LEU A 96 3.32 -8.94 14.05
N ILE A 97 2.39 -9.86 14.26
CA ILE A 97 0.96 -9.63 14.03
C ILE A 97 0.40 -8.68 15.08
N ASP A 98 0.71 -8.92 16.35
CA ASP A 98 0.23 -8.11 17.48
C ASP A 98 0.72 -6.65 17.38
N ALA A 99 1.97 -6.46 16.94
CA ALA A 99 2.53 -5.15 16.64
C ALA A 99 1.94 -4.49 15.36
N GLY A 100 1.14 -5.23 14.58
CA GLY A 100 0.54 -4.74 13.34
C GLY A 100 1.48 -4.56 12.16
N LEU A 101 2.73 -5.08 12.25
CA LEU A 101 3.72 -5.02 11.17
C LEU A 101 3.34 -5.91 10.00
N ILE A 102 2.70 -7.02 10.27
CA ILE A 102 2.14 -7.93 9.27
C ILE A 102 0.64 -8.15 9.52
N LYS A 103 -0.13 -8.17 8.43
CA LYS A 103 -1.58 -8.43 8.49
C LYS A 103 -1.94 -9.89 8.17
N LYS A 104 -1.13 -10.55 7.36
CA LYS A 104 -1.30 -11.94 6.92
C LYS A 104 0.06 -12.61 6.84
N VAL A 105 0.16 -13.84 7.31
CA VAL A 105 1.42 -14.59 7.32
C VAL A 105 1.78 -15.12 5.93
N LEU A 106 0.79 -15.35 5.05
CA LEU A 106 0.97 -16.01 3.74
C LEU A 106 1.66 -17.39 3.90
N ASP A 107 2.71 -17.68 3.12
CA ASP A 107 3.50 -18.91 3.19
C ASP A 107 4.62 -18.85 4.26
N GLY A 108 4.67 -17.77 5.05
CA GLY A 108 5.64 -17.54 6.11
C GLY A 108 6.11 -16.09 6.15
N VAL A 109 7.02 -15.80 7.06
CA VAL A 109 7.57 -14.44 7.27
C VAL A 109 9.04 -14.41 6.84
N LYS A 110 9.40 -13.36 6.09
CA LYS A 110 10.78 -13.12 5.64
C LYS A 110 11.26 -11.75 6.09
N VAL A 111 12.39 -11.72 6.81
CA VAL A 111 13.03 -10.49 7.23
C VAL A 111 14.07 -10.04 6.20
N LEU A 112 13.97 -8.78 5.76
CA LEU A 112 14.86 -8.13 4.81
C LEU A 112 15.75 -7.09 5.51
N GLY A 113 16.95 -6.88 4.97
CA GLY A 113 17.96 -5.96 5.51
C GLY A 113 17.70 -4.47 5.23
N GLY A 114 16.47 -4.05 4.95
CA GLY A 114 16.13 -2.63 4.76
C GLY A 114 16.22 -1.82 6.06
N GLY A 115 16.90 -0.66 6.01
CA GLY A 115 17.07 0.22 7.14
C GLY A 115 18.16 -0.24 8.14
N GLU A 116 18.14 0.34 9.33
CA GLU A 116 19.09 0.05 10.42
C GLU A 116 18.37 -0.45 11.66
N LEU A 117 18.98 -1.35 12.40
CA LEU A 117 18.53 -1.83 13.69
C LEU A 117 19.35 -1.16 14.79
N THR A 118 18.69 -0.75 15.86
CA THR A 118 19.35 -0.13 17.02
C THR A 118 19.24 -0.99 18.28
N LYS A 119 18.46 -2.06 18.24
CA LYS A 119 18.13 -2.88 19.40
C LYS A 119 18.62 -4.31 19.24
N LYS A 120 18.96 -4.93 20.36
CA LYS A 120 19.35 -6.35 20.40
C LYS A 120 18.09 -7.20 20.45
N LEU A 121 17.83 -7.98 19.41
CA LEU A 121 16.61 -8.80 19.31
C LEU A 121 16.97 -10.25 18.98
N THR A 122 16.15 -11.19 19.45
CA THR A 122 16.18 -12.57 18.99
C THR A 122 15.05 -12.77 17.99
N VAL A 123 15.39 -13.00 16.73
CA VAL A 123 14.39 -13.09 15.63
C VAL A 123 14.18 -14.54 15.24
N SER A 124 12.96 -15.07 15.45
CA SER A 124 12.55 -16.44 15.11
C SER A 124 11.48 -16.42 14.01
N VAL A 125 11.91 -16.59 12.76
CA VAL A 125 11.08 -16.49 11.53
C VAL A 125 11.46 -17.54 10.50
N ASP A 126 10.63 -17.70 9.46
CA ASP A 126 10.83 -18.73 8.43
C ASP A 126 12.04 -18.45 7.51
N LYS A 127 12.29 -17.19 7.19
CA LYS A 127 13.43 -16.79 6.34
C LYS A 127 14.02 -15.45 6.73
N VAL A 128 15.34 -15.32 6.58
CA VAL A 128 16.09 -14.08 6.78
C VAL A 128 17.07 -13.91 5.62
N THR A 129 17.23 -12.70 5.09
CA THR A 129 18.27 -12.41 4.10
C THR A 129 19.64 -12.29 4.78
N GLU A 130 20.72 -12.58 4.06
CA GLU A 130 22.09 -12.47 4.57
C GLU A 130 22.40 -11.06 5.11
N SER A 131 21.98 -10.03 4.39
CA SER A 131 22.14 -8.63 4.84
C SER A 131 21.37 -8.32 6.12
N ALA A 132 20.19 -8.91 6.34
CA ALA A 132 19.44 -8.76 7.57
C ALA A 132 20.13 -9.49 8.72
N LYS A 133 20.61 -10.71 8.48
CA LYS A 133 21.35 -11.52 9.45
C LYS A 133 22.58 -10.79 9.94
N GLN A 134 23.41 -10.27 9.04
CA GLN A 134 24.61 -9.49 9.38
C GLN A 134 24.28 -8.27 10.26
N LYS A 135 23.20 -7.53 9.94
CA LYS A 135 22.79 -6.36 10.72
C LYS A 135 22.30 -6.71 12.11
N ILE A 136 21.55 -7.80 12.26
CA ILE A 136 21.07 -8.28 13.56
C ILE A 136 22.23 -8.78 14.42
N GLU A 137 23.14 -9.58 13.85
CA GLU A 137 24.32 -10.12 14.54
C GLU A 137 25.33 -9.03 14.90
N ALA A 138 25.52 -7.99 14.09
CA ALA A 138 26.40 -6.86 14.37
C ALA A 138 26.06 -6.10 15.66
N ILE A 139 24.78 -6.06 16.02
CA ILE A 139 24.29 -5.42 17.25
C ILE A 139 24.24 -6.43 18.43
N GLY A 140 24.59 -7.70 18.19
CA GLY A 140 24.58 -8.76 19.21
C GLY A 140 23.21 -9.44 19.36
N GLY A 141 22.32 -9.32 18.37
CA GLY A 141 21.09 -10.09 18.27
C GLY A 141 21.33 -11.51 17.79
N LYS A 142 20.30 -12.34 17.86
CA LYS A 142 20.31 -13.73 17.39
C LYS A 142 19.24 -13.96 16.33
N VAL A 143 19.53 -14.83 15.36
CA VAL A 143 18.58 -15.23 14.30
C VAL A 143 18.37 -16.72 14.35
N GLU A 144 17.12 -17.14 14.52
CA GLU A 144 16.66 -18.52 14.49
C GLU A 144 15.74 -18.68 13.27
N VAL A 145 16.10 -19.57 12.36
CA VAL A 145 15.30 -19.88 11.17
C VAL A 145 14.59 -21.21 11.42
N LYS A 146 13.27 -21.20 11.20
CA LYS A 146 12.41 -22.39 11.36
C LYS A 146 12.48 -23.34 10.17
#